data_7197439bcdf7b12f8839f6f338f2a538
#
_entry.id   7197439bcdf7b12f8839f6f338f2a538
#
_cell.length_a   1.000
_cell.length_b   1.000
_cell.length_c   1.000
_cell.angle_alpha   90.00
_cell.angle_beta   90.00
_cell.angle_gamma   90.00
#
_symmetry.space_group_name_H-M   'P 1'
#
loop_
_entity.id
_entity.type
_entity.pdbx_description
1 polymer ?
#
loop_
_entity_poly.entity_id
_entity_poly.type
_entity_poly.pdbx_seq_one_letter_code
_entity_poly.pdbx_strand_id
1 'polypeptide(L)'
;FQKKEFKKKDYVRPLKLGDDPNLIYGRNFEDEPIRLDQVVEEMGEITFHGKIISLDTREIKNERTIIIFAVSDFTDTISVKMFIKNEQLAEILGSLKKGGFVKIKGVTTIDKFDGELTIGSVTGIKKIGDFTVKREDLNPLKRVELHCHTKMSDMDGVSEVKDIVKRAHDWGHPAIAITDHGVAQAFPDANHYIETLDKDDPFKVLYGVEGYVVDDLTKIAVHAGTQTLDDTYIVFDIETTGFSAIRDKIIEI
;
A
#
# COMPACT_ATOMS: atom_id res chain seq x y z
N PHE A 1 -20.46 64.62 -13.26
CA PHE A 1 -19.32 63.73 -13.06
C PHE A 1 -19.79 62.28 -13.32
N GLN A 2 -19.48 61.72 -14.50
CA GLN A 2 -19.72 60.30 -14.81
C GLN A 2 -18.70 59.47 -14.06
N LYS A 3 -19.14 58.58 -13.14
CA LYS A 3 -18.30 57.57 -12.52
C LYS A 3 -17.88 56.56 -13.59
N LYS A 4 -16.59 56.53 -13.95
CA LYS A 4 -16.01 55.46 -14.73
C LYS A 4 -16.06 54.20 -13.88
N GLU A 5 -16.89 53.23 -14.25
CA GLU A 5 -16.82 51.87 -13.73
C GLU A 5 -15.50 51.23 -14.20
N PHE A 6 -14.59 51.03 -13.29
CA PHE A 6 -13.41 50.22 -13.53
C PHE A 6 -13.89 48.75 -13.50
N LYS A 7 -14.06 48.13 -14.66
CA LYS A 7 -14.16 46.69 -14.75
C LYS A 7 -12.85 46.12 -14.19
N LYS A 8 -12.91 45.50 -13.00
CA LYS A 8 -11.83 44.65 -12.52
C LYS A 8 -11.64 43.56 -13.56
N LYS A 9 -10.55 43.59 -14.31
CA LYS A 9 -10.09 42.43 -15.07
C LYS A 9 -9.82 41.35 -14.04
N ASP A 10 -10.57 40.25 -14.06
CA ASP A 10 -10.29 39.06 -13.28
C ASP A 10 -8.96 38.50 -13.74
N TYR A 11 -7.91 38.84 -13.01
CA TYR A 11 -6.57 38.31 -13.26
C TYR A 11 -6.56 36.86 -12.73
N VAL A 12 -6.69 35.91 -13.63
CA VAL A 12 -6.49 34.52 -13.31
C VAL A 12 -4.98 34.29 -13.20
N ARG A 13 -4.52 34.06 -11.97
CA ARG A 13 -3.11 33.75 -11.72
C ARG A 13 -2.77 32.44 -12.43
N PRO A 14 -1.71 32.37 -13.26
CA PRO A 14 -1.33 31.14 -13.93
C PRO A 14 -1.01 30.05 -12.89
N LEU A 15 -1.41 28.81 -13.18
CA LEU A 15 -1.17 27.66 -12.32
C LEU A 15 0.31 27.38 -12.12
N LYS A 16 1.09 27.59 -13.16
CA LYS A 16 2.52 27.29 -13.21
C LYS A 16 3.30 28.60 -13.45
N LEU A 17 4.32 28.79 -12.63
CA LEU A 17 5.24 29.93 -12.70
C LEU A 17 6.66 29.40 -12.95
N GLY A 18 6.95 28.99 -14.18
CA GLY A 18 8.22 28.43 -14.63
C GLY A 18 8.06 27.48 -15.81
N ASP A 19 9.16 27.17 -16.48
CA ASP A 19 9.21 26.38 -17.74
C ASP A 19 9.54 24.90 -17.48
N ASP A 20 9.59 24.45 -16.22
CA ASP A 20 9.85 23.05 -15.88
C ASP A 20 8.67 22.17 -16.34
N PRO A 21 8.89 21.19 -17.23
CA PRO A 21 7.82 20.31 -17.73
C PRO A 21 7.20 19.45 -16.63
N ASN A 22 7.91 19.21 -15.53
CA ASN A 22 7.44 18.45 -14.39
C ASN A 22 6.65 19.30 -13.40
N LEU A 23 6.63 20.63 -13.54
CA LEU A 23 5.89 21.51 -12.65
C LEU A 23 4.38 21.29 -12.86
N ILE A 24 3.69 20.91 -11.78
CA ILE A 24 2.23 20.74 -11.77
C ILE A 24 1.55 22.01 -11.29
N TYR A 25 2.10 22.63 -10.24
CA TYR A 25 1.50 23.80 -9.59
C TYR A 25 2.56 24.73 -8.98
N GLY A 26 2.27 26.04 -8.96
CA GLY A 26 3.04 27.05 -8.25
C GLY A 26 4.35 27.43 -8.92
N ARG A 27 5.35 27.75 -8.11
CA ARG A 27 6.68 28.18 -8.56
C ARG A 27 7.61 27.00 -8.69
N ASN A 28 8.59 27.11 -9.60
CA ASN A 28 9.70 26.18 -9.68
C ASN A 28 10.56 26.26 -8.42
N PHE A 29 11.08 25.11 -7.94
CA PHE A 29 11.92 25.00 -6.75
C PHE A 29 12.84 23.78 -6.87
N GLU A 30 14.02 23.85 -6.23
CA GLU A 30 15.05 22.79 -6.29
C GLU A 30 15.51 22.36 -4.88
N ASP A 31 14.84 22.86 -3.83
CA ASP A 31 15.20 22.55 -2.45
C ASP A 31 15.27 21.05 -2.19
N GLU A 32 16.19 20.61 -1.34
CA GLU A 32 16.30 19.21 -0.92
C GLU A 32 15.10 18.82 -0.07
N PRO A 33 14.52 17.64 -0.31
CA PRO A 33 13.37 17.17 0.48
C PRO A 33 13.82 16.67 1.85
N ILE A 34 13.06 16.99 2.88
CA ILE A 34 13.17 16.37 4.21
C ILE A 34 12.26 15.14 4.30
N ARG A 35 12.57 14.24 5.24
CA ARG A 35 11.74 13.07 5.53
C ARG A 35 10.51 13.48 6.33
N LEU A 36 9.38 12.84 6.06
CA LEU A 36 8.12 13.16 6.73
C LEU A 36 8.12 12.77 8.22
N ASP A 37 8.84 11.72 8.62
CA ASP A 37 9.00 11.35 10.03
C ASP A 37 9.74 12.40 10.88
N GLN A 38 10.36 13.39 10.24
CA GLN A 38 10.99 14.53 10.91
C GLN A 38 10.04 15.73 11.08
N VAL A 39 8.85 15.67 10.47
CA VAL A 39 7.86 16.77 10.49
C VAL A 39 6.88 16.53 11.64
N VAL A 40 7.31 16.85 12.85
CA VAL A 40 6.56 16.58 14.09
C VAL A 40 5.76 17.78 14.62
N GLU A 41 6.00 18.96 14.08
CA GLU A 41 5.36 20.23 14.49
C GLU A 41 5.31 21.23 13.33
N GLU A 42 4.75 22.43 13.56
CA GLU A 42 4.79 23.52 12.58
C GLU A 42 6.23 24.00 12.37
N MET A 43 6.83 23.64 11.23
CA MET A 43 8.22 23.96 10.87
C MET A 43 8.33 25.14 9.87
N GLY A 44 7.21 25.78 9.53
CA GLY A 44 7.15 26.77 8.47
C GLY A 44 7.15 26.14 7.08
N GLU A 45 7.86 26.74 6.12
CA GLU A 45 7.92 26.22 4.76
C GLU A 45 8.92 25.06 4.66
N ILE A 46 8.43 23.90 4.22
CA ILE A 46 9.23 22.68 4.03
C ILE A 46 9.12 22.20 2.58
N THR A 47 10.10 21.42 2.17
CA THR A 47 10.06 20.65 0.93
C THR A 47 10.15 19.17 1.29
N PHE A 48 9.29 18.34 0.70
CA PHE A 48 9.27 16.91 0.87
C PHE A 48 8.86 16.23 -0.44
N HIS A 49 9.06 14.94 -0.52
CA HIS A 49 8.59 14.15 -1.65
C HIS A 49 7.81 12.93 -1.16
N GLY A 50 6.96 12.38 -2.00
CA GLY A 50 6.21 11.19 -1.62
C GLY A 50 5.27 10.70 -2.71
N LYS A 51 4.65 9.57 -2.41
CA LYS A 51 3.59 8.95 -3.20
C LYS A 51 2.23 9.45 -2.73
N ILE A 52 1.36 9.82 -3.65
CA ILE A 52 -0.02 10.20 -3.36
C ILE A 52 -0.80 8.94 -2.99
N ILE A 53 -1.25 8.84 -1.75
CA ILE A 53 -1.97 7.69 -1.21
C ILE A 53 -3.48 7.83 -1.39
N SER A 54 -4.00 9.03 -1.13
CA SER A 54 -5.40 9.38 -1.36
C SER A 54 -5.52 10.73 -2.05
N LEU A 55 -6.62 10.96 -2.73
CA LEU A 55 -6.93 12.24 -3.36
C LEU A 55 -8.43 12.42 -3.41
N ASP A 56 -8.90 13.49 -2.78
CA ASP A 56 -10.29 13.88 -2.69
C ASP A 56 -10.46 15.35 -3.08
N THR A 57 -11.65 15.69 -3.55
CA THR A 57 -12.00 17.06 -3.90
C THR A 57 -13.32 17.45 -3.28
N ARG A 58 -13.40 18.67 -2.76
CA ARG A 58 -14.62 19.21 -2.18
C ARG A 58 -14.88 20.61 -2.70
N GLU A 59 -16.00 20.80 -3.34
CA GLU A 59 -16.45 22.11 -3.77
C GLU A 59 -16.82 22.98 -2.56
N ILE A 60 -16.40 24.24 -2.61
CA ILE A 60 -16.67 25.25 -1.58
C ILE A 60 -17.29 26.50 -2.23
N LYS A 61 -17.70 27.46 -1.41
CA LYS A 61 -18.29 28.73 -1.90
C LYS A 61 -17.31 29.49 -2.78
N ASN A 62 -17.84 30.38 -3.64
CA ASN A 62 -17.11 31.29 -4.52
C ASN A 62 -16.30 30.60 -5.63
N GLU A 63 -16.89 29.60 -6.29
CA GLU A 63 -16.30 28.90 -7.44
C GLU A 63 -14.89 28.37 -7.17
N ARG A 64 -14.69 27.84 -5.97
CA ARG A 64 -13.45 27.23 -5.53
C ARG A 64 -13.64 25.79 -5.12
N THR A 65 -12.61 25.01 -5.32
CA THR A 65 -12.52 23.63 -4.84
C THR A 65 -11.31 23.50 -3.92
N ILE A 66 -11.49 22.81 -2.82
CA ILE A 66 -10.39 22.33 -2.01
C ILE A 66 -10.00 20.92 -2.51
N ILE A 67 -8.72 20.75 -2.83
CA ILE A 67 -8.13 19.44 -3.10
C ILE A 67 -7.45 19.00 -1.81
N ILE A 68 -7.80 17.82 -1.33
CA ILE A 68 -7.23 17.21 -0.13
C ILE A 68 -6.58 15.89 -0.58
N PHE A 69 -5.29 15.74 -0.31
CA PHE A 69 -4.60 14.50 -0.66
C PHE A 69 -3.53 14.17 0.37
N ALA A 70 -3.35 12.88 0.62
CA ALA A 70 -2.32 12.38 1.52
C ALA A 70 -1.10 11.95 0.72
N VAL A 71 0.07 12.31 1.21
CA VAL A 71 1.37 11.99 0.61
C VAL A 71 2.22 11.27 1.64
N SER A 72 2.78 10.12 1.24
CA SER A 72 3.69 9.33 2.06
C SER A 72 5.05 9.18 1.38
N ASP A 73 6.11 9.38 2.14
CA ASP A 73 7.49 9.06 1.75
C ASP A 73 7.93 7.67 2.25
N PHE A 74 6.98 6.87 2.76
CA PHE A 74 7.15 5.56 3.40
C PHE A 74 7.81 5.60 4.79
N THR A 75 8.12 6.77 5.30
CA THR A 75 8.53 6.97 6.70
C THR A 75 7.35 7.48 7.53
N ASP A 76 6.54 8.36 6.94
CA ASP A 76 5.29 8.86 7.49
C ASP A 76 4.36 9.35 6.36
N THR A 77 3.21 9.90 6.74
CA THR A 77 2.19 10.43 5.80
C THR A 77 1.67 11.77 6.29
N ILE A 78 1.61 12.75 5.39
CA ILE A 78 1.06 14.08 5.69
C ILE A 78 -0.08 14.44 4.74
N SER A 79 -1.11 15.08 5.27
CA SER A 79 -2.22 15.63 4.47
C SER A 79 -1.83 16.97 3.85
N VAL A 80 -2.20 17.16 2.60
CA VAL A 80 -2.00 18.40 1.85
C VAL A 80 -3.35 18.96 1.47
N LYS A 81 -3.61 20.22 1.82
CA LYS A 81 -4.85 20.92 1.53
C LYS A 81 -4.56 22.15 0.65
N MET A 82 -5.13 22.20 -0.54
CA MET A 82 -4.94 23.33 -1.45
C MET A 82 -6.26 23.85 -2.02
N PHE A 83 -6.37 25.17 -2.10
CA PHE A 83 -7.56 25.87 -2.58
C PHE A 83 -7.32 26.38 -3.99
N ILE A 84 -8.12 25.95 -4.94
CA ILE A 84 -8.01 26.33 -6.34
C ILE A 84 -9.34 26.85 -6.89
N LYS A 85 -9.29 27.58 -8.00
CA LYS A 85 -10.50 27.95 -8.76
C LYS A 85 -11.01 26.74 -9.55
N ASN A 86 -12.32 26.60 -9.66
CA ASN A 86 -12.94 25.48 -10.38
C ASN A 86 -12.46 25.38 -11.85
N GLU A 87 -12.17 26.51 -12.50
CA GLU A 87 -11.60 26.55 -13.86
C GLU A 87 -10.28 25.82 -14.01
N GLN A 88 -9.50 25.73 -12.95
CA GLN A 88 -8.14 25.15 -12.92
C GLN A 88 -8.13 23.71 -12.44
N LEU A 89 -9.26 23.21 -11.93
CA LEU A 89 -9.38 21.87 -11.33
C LEU A 89 -8.99 20.75 -12.31
N ALA A 90 -9.51 20.81 -13.51
CA ALA A 90 -9.28 19.77 -14.52
C ALA A 90 -7.79 19.65 -14.90
N GLU A 91 -7.08 20.77 -15.01
CA GLU A 91 -5.65 20.79 -15.35
C GLU A 91 -4.80 20.17 -14.23
N ILE A 92 -5.10 20.50 -12.96
CA ILE A 92 -4.39 19.92 -11.82
C ILE A 92 -4.66 18.43 -11.70
N LEU A 93 -5.92 18.00 -11.75
CA LEU A 93 -6.30 16.60 -11.61
C LEU A 93 -5.82 15.74 -12.80
N GLY A 94 -5.55 16.35 -13.96
CA GLY A 94 -4.90 15.69 -15.08
C GLY A 94 -3.49 15.18 -14.73
N SER A 95 -2.78 15.90 -13.88
CA SER A 95 -1.39 15.63 -13.48
C SER A 95 -1.26 15.05 -12.08
N LEU A 96 -2.13 15.44 -11.14
CA LEU A 96 -2.13 14.98 -9.75
C LEU A 96 -3.05 13.76 -9.62
N LYS A 97 -2.49 12.56 -9.48
CA LYS A 97 -3.25 11.30 -9.43
C LYS A 97 -2.81 10.43 -8.26
N LYS A 98 -3.76 9.70 -7.68
CA LYS A 98 -3.46 8.66 -6.69
C LYS A 98 -2.44 7.67 -7.27
N GLY A 99 -1.44 7.32 -6.48
CA GLY A 99 -0.32 6.46 -6.88
C GLY A 99 0.83 7.20 -7.57
N GLY A 100 0.64 8.49 -7.98
CA GLY A 100 1.71 9.30 -8.56
C GLY A 100 2.74 9.75 -7.51
N PHE A 101 3.95 10.04 -7.96
CA PHE A 101 5.04 10.54 -7.12
C PHE A 101 5.23 12.04 -7.35
N VAL A 102 5.32 12.78 -6.26
CA VAL A 102 5.42 14.25 -6.28
C VAL A 102 6.47 14.74 -5.30
N LYS A 103 7.07 15.89 -5.64
CA LYS A 103 7.85 16.73 -4.72
C LYS A 103 7.04 18.00 -4.45
N ILE A 104 6.87 18.33 -3.19
CA ILE A 104 5.98 19.40 -2.75
C ILE A 104 6.75 20.36 -1.89
N LYS A 105 6.52 21.66 -2.12
CA LYS A 105 6.95 22.74 -1.25
C LYS A 105 5.73 23.44 -0.69
N GLY A 106 5.66 23.58 0.63
CA GLY A 106 4.52 24.21 1.30
C GLY A 106 4.75 24.45 2.77
N VAL A 107 3.80 25.13 3.40
CA VAL A 107 3.88 25.53 4.81
C VAL A 107 3.12 24.54 5.67
N THR A 108 3.81 24.01 6.68
CA THR A 108 3.20 23.19 7.72
C THR A 108 2.29 24.04 8.60
N THR A 109 1.12 23.51 8.92
CA THR A 109 0.15 24.16 9.83
C THR A 109 -0.70 23.12 10.51
N ILE A 110 -1.14 23.40 11.72
CA ILE A 110 -2.15 22.61 12.41
C ILE A 110 -3.52 22.99 11.85
N ASP A 111 -4.23 22.04 11.31
CA ASP A 111 -5.58 22.26 10.79
C ASP A 111 -6.54 22.53 11.95
N LYS A 112 -7.37 23.54 11.79
CA LYS A 112 -8.29 24.02 12.85
C LYS A 112 -9.51 23.11 13.07
N PHE A 113 -9.78 22.21 12.13
CA PHE A 113 -10.98 21.34 12.18
C PHE A 113 -10.68 20.00 12.81
N ASP A 114 -9.57 19.38 12.45
CA ASP A 114 -9.18 18.05 12.92
C ASP A 114 -8.00 18.06 13.90
N GLY A 115 -7.29 19.22 14.03
CA GLY A 115 -6.15 19.35 14.90
C GLY A 115 -4.89 18.65 14.40
N GLU A 116 -4.89 18.13 13.16
CA GLU A 116 -3.78 17.41 12.59
C GLU A 116 -2.78 18.34 11.91
N LEU A 117 -1.51 17.93 11.91
CA LEU A 117 -0.45 18.62 11.18
C LEU A 117 -0.63 18.39 9.67
N THR A 118 -0.75 19.47 8.91
CA THR A 118 -1.03 19.43 7.47
C THR A 118 -0.15 20.42 6.71
N ILE A 119 -0.10 20.28 5.39
CA ILE A 119 0.39 21.33 4.50
C ILE A 119 -0.80 22.19 4.08
N GLY A 120 -0.93 23.34 4.72
CA GLY A 120 -2.06 24.27 4.51
C GLY A 120 -1.86 25.29 3.39
N SER A 121 -0.62 25.54 2.98
CA SER A 121 -0.28 26.51 1.92
C SER A 121 0.79 25.90 1.01
N VAL A 122 0.36 25.46 -0.16
CA VAL A 122 1.24 24.86 -1.17
C VAL A 122 1.83 25.97 -2.04
N THR A 123 3.16 26.04 -2.15
CA THR A 123 3.90 26.99 -2.98
C THR A 123 4.39 26.39 -4.29
N GLY A 124 4.59 25.07 -4.33
CA GLY A 124 4.96 24.35 -5.55
C GLY A 124 4.71 22.85 -5.46
N ILE A 125 4.34 22.24 -6.59
CA ILE A 125 4.24 20.79 -6.78
C ILE A 125 4.93 20.41 -8.07
N LYS A 126 5.84 19.45 -8.02
CA LYS A 126 6.49 18.83 -9.18
C LYS A 126 6.17 17.34 -9.25
N LYS A 127 6.01 16.81 -10.46
CA LYS A 127 6.01 15.38 -10.70
C LYS A 127 7.44 14.86 -10.62
N ILE A 128 7.65 13.73 -9.96
CA ILE A 128 8.94 13.04 -9.89
C ILE A 128 8.78 11.57 -10.30
N GLY A 129 9.89 10.90 -10.54
CA GLY A 129 9.91 9.46 -10.76
C GLY A 129 9.61 8.67 -9.48
N ASP A 130 9.30 7.39 -9.65
CA ASP A 130 9.19 6.46 -8.54
C ASP A 130 10.57 6.29 -7.89
N PHE A 131 10.68 6.66 -6.63
CA PHE A 131 11.91 6.56 -5.83
C PHE A 131 11.88 5.38 -4.85
N THR A 132 10.86 4.51 -4.93
CA THR A 132 10.77 3.34 -4.08
C THR A 132 11.90 2.38 -4.37
N VAL A 133 12.59 1.98 -3.31
CA VAL A 133 13.58 0.91 -3.41
C VAL A 133 12.84 -0.39 -3.61
N LYS A 134 12.88 -0.93 -4.82
CA LYS A 134 12.34 -2.26 -5.11
C LYS A 134 13.32 -3.30 -4.60
N ARG A 135 12.81 -4.29 -3.87
CA ARG A 135 13.59 -5.47 -3.56
C ARG A 135 13.81 -6.25 -4.85
N GLU A 136 15.05 -6.64 -5.08
CA GLU A 136 15.48 -7.43 -6.24
C GLU A 136 16.26 -8.65 -5.77
N ASP A 137 16.08 -9.75 -6.46
CA ASP A 137 16.97 -10.90 -6.32
C ASP A 137 18.13 -10.74 -7.32
N LEU A 138 19.30 -10.37 -6.82
CA LEU A 138 20.51 -10.18 -7.63
C LEU A 138 21.36 -11.46 -7.75
N ASN A 139 20.93 -12.59 -7.16
CA ASN A 139 21.68 -13.84 -7.26
C ASN A 139 21.64 -14.34 -8.72
N PRO A 140 22.80 -14.64 -9.34
CA PRO A 140 22.84 -15.18 -10.70
C PRO A 140 22.23 -16.57 -10.81
N LEU A 141 22.28 -17.37 -9.74
CA LEU A 141 21.62 -18.68 -9.64
C LEU A 141 20.26 -18.51 -8.93
N LYS A 142 19.19 -18.54 -9.68
CA LYS A 142 17.85 -18.37 -9.16
C LYS A 142 17.34 -19.65 -8.49
N ARG A 143 16.73 -19.48 -7.34
CA ARG A 143 16.06 -20.55 -6.60
C ARG A 143 14.64 -20.75 -7.15
N VAL A 144 14.16 -21.98 -7.16
CA VAL A 144 12.75 -22.28 -7.30
C VAL A 144 12.15 -22.44 -5.91
N GLU A 145 11.15 -21.62 -5.58
CA GLU A 145 10.38 -21.80 -4.36
C GLU A 145 9.38 -22.93 -4.55
N LEU A 146 9.49 -23.97 -3.73
CA LEU A 146 8.65 -25.17 -3.82
C LEU A 146 7.59 -25.27 -2.72
N HIS A 147 7.60 -24.36 -1.74
CA HIS A 147 6.66 -24.33 -0.63
C HIS A 147 6.24 -22.88 -0.35
N CYS A 148 5.11 -22.48 -0.87
CA CYS A 148 4.63 -21.10 -0.78
C CYS A 148 3.13 -21.04 -0.54
N HIS A 149 2.74 -20.27 0.46
CA HIS A 149 1.36 -20.04 0.85
C HIS A 149 0.88 -18.67 0.38
N THR A 150 -0.33 -18.63 -0.14
CA THR A 150 -1.04 -17.40 -0.48
C THR A 150 -2.04 -17.03 0.62
N LYS A 151 -2.76 -15.93 0.45
CA LYS A 151 -3.88 -15.59 1.35
C LYS A 151 -4.99 -16.66 1.42
N MET A 152 -4.95 -17.66 0.54
CA MET A 152 -5.90 -18.79 0.60
C MET A 152 -5.54 -19.80 1.68
N SER A 153 -4.31 -19.75 2.21
CA SER A 153 -3.92 -20.43 3.45
C SER A 153 -4.38 -19.59 4.63
N ASP A 154 -5.58 -19.90 5.11
CA ASP A 154 -6.26 -19.14 6.16
C ASP A 154 -5.41 -19.06 7.44
N MET A 155 -5.36 -17.87 8.06
CA MET A 155 -4.55 -17.55 9.25
C MET A 155 -3.02 -17.63 9.07
N ASP A 156 -2.52 -17.90 7.85
CA ASP A 156 -1.09 -18.04 7.58
C ASP A 156 -0.61 -17.08 6.48
N GLY A 157 -1.16 -17.17 5.27
CA GLY A 157 -0.78 -16.32 4.15
C GLY A 157 -1.56 -15.02 4.07
N VAL A 158 -0.90 -13.92 3.66
CA VAL A 158 -1.54 -12.61 3.47
C VAL A 158 -1.40 -12.06 2.05
N SER A 159 -0.52 -12.65 1.24
CA SER A 159 -0.20 -12.15 -0.10
C SER A 159 -1.13 -12.73 -1.16
N GLU A 160 -1.50 -11.88 -2.13
CA GLU A 160 -2.22 -12.33 -3.33
C GLU A 160 -1.34 -13.25 -4.16
N VAL A 161 -1.88 -14.34 -4.67
CA VAL A 161 -1.13 -15.28 -5.53
C VAL A 161 -0.55 -14.59 -6.77
N LYS A 162 -1.30 -13.66 -7.37
CA LYS A 162 -0.84 -12.89 -8.52
C LYS A 162 0.42 -12.07 -8.23
N ASP A 163 0.50 -11.47 -7.04
CA ASP A 163 1.66 -10.65 -6.64
C ASP A 163 2.88 -11.53 -6.36
N ILE A 164 2.66 -12.71 -5.76
CA ILE A 164 3.71 -13.71 -5.51
C ILE A 164 4.29 -14.22 -6.83
N VAL A 165 3.42 -14.71 -7.73
CA VAL A 165 3.83 -15.26 -9.03
C VAL A 165 4.52 -14.21 -9.88
N LYS A 166 3.93 -12.99 -9.95
CA LYS A 166 4.54 -11.86 -10.64
C LYS A 166 5.93 -11.53 -10.09
N ARG A 167 6.10 -11.54 -8.78
CA ARG A 167 7.38 -11.24 -8.14
C ARG A 167 8.46 -12.27 -8.50
N ALA A 168 8.12 -13.55 -8.48
CA ALA A 168 9.03 -14.62 -8.88
C ALA A 168 9.46 -14.48 -10.35
N HIS A 169 8.50 -14.19 -11.23
CA HIS A 169 8.76 -13.94 -12.65
C HIS A 169 9.64 -12.69 -12.86
N ASP A 170 9.28 -11.55 -12.27
CA ASP A 170 10.04 -10.30 -12.36
C ASP A 170 11.51 -10.45 -11.87
N TRP A 171 11.75 -11.34 -10.90
CA TRP A 171 13.09 -11.65 -10.39
C TRP A 171 13.86 -12.66 -11.24
N GLY A 172 13.25 -13.19 -12.31
CA GLY A 172 13.87 -14.16 -13.21
C GLY A 172 13.98 -15.56 -12.62
N HIS A 173 13.13 -15.93 -11.65
CA HIS A 173 13.02 -17.32 -11.20
C HIS A 173 12.46 -18.18 -12.34
N PRO A 174 12.92 -19.41 -12.53
CA PRO A 174 12.41 -20.28 -13.60
C PRO A 174 11.01 -20.84 -13.29
N ALA A 175 10.65 -20.93 -12.02
CA ALA A 175 9.35 -21.41 -11.57
C ALA A 175 9.07 -21.03 -10.11
N ILE A 176 7.81 -21.16 -9.72
CA ILE A 176 7.36 -21.10 -8.31
C ILE A 176 6.26 -22.14 -8.09
N ALA A 177 6.23 -22.80 -6.93
CA ALA A 177 5.11 -23.61 -6.51
C ALA A 177 4.13 -22.80 -5.66
N ILE A 178 2.84 -23.07 -5.83
CA ILE A 178 1.78 -22.59 -4.95
C ILE A 178 1.25 -23.81 -4.22
N THR A 179 1.38 -23.81 -2.89
CA THR A 179 1.13 -24.98 -2.03
C THR A 179 0.35 -24.58 -0.79
N ASP A 180 -0.84 -24.03 -0.99
CA ASP A 180 -1.71 -23.62 0.11
C ASP A 180 -2.16 -24.78 0.98
N HIS A 181 -2.48 -24.52 2.25
CA HIS A 181 -2.95 -25.51 3.22
C HIS A 181 -4.28 -26.14 2.82
N GLY A 182 -4.25 -27.35 2.33
CA GLY A 182 -5.42 -28.17 2.03
C GLY A 182 -6.36 -27.65 0.94
N VAL A 183 -5.98 -26.59 0.21
CA VAL A 183 -6.85 -25.87 -0.72
C VAL A 183 -6.17 -25.56 -2.06
N ALA A 184 -6.98 -25.36 -3.10
CA ALA A 184 -6.55 -25.08 -4.47
C ALA A 184 -7.12 -23.76 -5.04
N GLN A 185 -7.70 -22.91 -4.19
CA GLN A 185 -8.42 -21.70 -4.63
C GLN A 185 -7.54 -20.67 -5.34
N ALA A 186 -6.23 -20.68 -5.08
CA ALA A 186 -5.29 -19.76 -5.73
C ALA A 186 -4.96 -20.13 -7.18
N PHE A 187 -5.25 -21.35 -7.64
CA PHE A 187 -4.82 -21.84 -8.95
C PHE A 187 -5.39 -21.07 -10.13
N PRO A 188 -6.69 -20.72 -10.18
CA PRO A 188 -7.22 -19.95 -11.30
C PRO A 188 -6.51 -18.59 -11.46
N ASP A 189 -6.27 -17.86 -10.40
CA ASP A 189 -5.63 -16.55 -10.45
C ASP A 189 -4.14 -16.66 -10.82
N ALA A 190 -3.45 -17.69 -10.36
CA ALA A 190 -2.09 -17.99 -10.78
C ALA A 190 -2.04 -18.30 -12.29
N ASN A 191 -2.99 -19.11 -12.79
CA ASN A 191 -3.07 -19.45 -14.20
C ASN A 191 -3.39 -18.21 -15.07
N HIS A 192 -4.32 -17.34 -14.63
CA HIS A 192 -4.62 -16.09 -15.33
C HIS A 192 -3.39 -15.20 -15.47
N TYR A 193 -2.48 -15.18 -14.50
CA TYR A 193 -1.23 -14.45 -14.66
C TYR A 193 -0.36 -15.08 -15.76
N ILE A 194 -0.21 -16.41 -15.78
CA ILE A 194 0.57 -17.12 -16.83
C ILE A 194 0.00 -16.83 -18.22
N GLU A 195 -1.32 -16.79 -18.37
CA GLU A 195 -1.98 -16.47 -19.65
C GLU A 195 -1.69 -15.05 -20.15
N THR A 196 -1.19 -14.14 -19.29
CA THR A 196 -0.76 -12.79 -19.68
C THR A 196 0.67 -12.73 -20.21
N LEU A 197 1.46 -13.78 -20.00
CA LEU A 197 2.84 -13.86 -20.47
C LEU A 197 2.91 -14.24 -21.95
N ASP A 198 4.07 -14.01 -22.56
CA ASP A 198 4.33 -14.46 -23.91
C ASP A 198 4.30 -15.99 -23.99
N LYS A 199 3.84 -16.55 -25.12
CA LYS A 199 3.70 -18.00 -25.29
C LYS A 199 5.01 -18.77 -25.16
N ASP A 200 6.12 -18.10 -25.45
CA ASP A 200 7.46 -18.68 -25.40
C ASP A 200 8.17 -18.38 -24.06
N ASP A 201 7.48 -17.76 -23.11
CA ASP A 201 8.03 -17.49 -21.78
C ASP A 201 8.28 -18.81 -21.03
N PRO A 202 9.50 -19.08 -20.57
CA PRO A 202 9.85 -20.34 -19.92
C PRO A 202 9.34 -20.47 -18.48
N PHE A 203 8.84 -19.38 -17.88
CA PHE A 203 8.40 -19.35 -16.48
C PHE A 203 7.23 -20.30 -16.24
N LYS A 204 7.25 -21.00 -15.09
CA LYS A 204 6.24 -21.99 -14.74
C LYS A 204 5.68 -21.77 -13.34
N VAL A 205 4.38 -22.01 -13.20
CA VAL A 205 3.75 -22.22 -11.88
C VAL A 205 3.55 -23.71 -11.67
N LEU A 206 4.01 -24.23 -10.54
CA LEU A 206 3.78 -25.58 -10.08
C LEU A 206 2.59 -25.54 -9.13
N TYR A 207 1.54 -26.29 -9.47
CA TYR A 207 0.32 -26.36 -8.69
C TYR A 207 0.40 -27.52 -7.72
N GLY A 208 0.42 -27.24 -6.43
CA GLY A 208 0.51 -28.19 -5.35
C GLY A 208 -0.43 -27.84 -4.19
N VAL A 209 -0.54 -28.73 -3.26
CA VAL A 209 -1.33 -28.56 -2.03
C VAL A 209 -0.51 -29.09 -0.86
N GLU A 210 -0.44 -28.36 0.25
CA GLU A 210 0.05 -28.92 1.50
C GLU A 210 -1.05 -29.81 2.10
N GLY A 211 -0.81 -31.11 2.02
CA GLY A 211 -1.78 -32.12 2.46
C GLY A 211 -1.63 -32.43 3.95
N TYR A 212 -2.74 -32.64 4.61
CA TYR A 212 -2.78 -33.16 5.98
C TYR A 212 -2.93 -34.68 5.94
N VAL A 213 -1.95 -35.38 6.50
CA VAL A 213 -1.98 -36.83 6.58
C VAL A 213 -2.37 -37.27 7.98
N VAL A 214 -3.43 -38.04 8.09
CA VAL A 214 -3.90 -38.60 9.35
C VAL A 214 -3.58 -40.10 9.36
N ASP A 215 -2.98 -40.55 10.46
CA ASP A 215 -2.78 -42.00 10.71
C ASP A 215 -4.05 -42.59 11.32
N ASP A 216 -4.88 -43.19 10.50
CA ASP A 216 -6.12 -43.88 10.91
C ASP A 216 -5.88 -45.10 11.83
N LEU A 217 -4.62 -45.58 11.91
CA LEU A 217 -4.27 -46.67 12.81
C LEU A 217 -4.06 -46.24 14.25
N THR A 218 -3.80 -44.96 14.46
CA THR A 218 -3.64 -44.38 15.78
C THR A 218 -5.02 -44.13 16.41
N LYS A 219 -5.29 -44.78 17.54
CA LYS A 219 -6.56 -44.59 18.25
C LYS A 219 -6.66 -43.16 18.79
N ILE A 220 -7.72 -42.46 18.42
CA ILE A 220 -8.03 -41.13 18.93
C ILE A 220 -8.39 -41.18 20.43
N ALA A 221 -9.08 -42.26 20.83
CA ALA A 221 -9.46 -42.47 22.22
C ALA A 221 -8.58 -43.53 22.88
N VAL A 222 -7.92 -43.17 23.98
CA VAL A 222 -7.11 -44.06 24.80
C VAL A 222 -7.90 -44.41 26.06
N HIS A 223 -7.85 -45.71 26.46
CA HIS A 223 -8.60 -46.22 27.60
C HIS A 223 -10.13 -46.05 27.49
N ALA A 224 -10.64 -45.96 26.27
CA ALA A 224 -12.09 -45.90 26.05
C ALA A 224 -12.79 -47.14 26.64
N GLY A 225 -13.82 -46.93 27.42
CA GLY A 225 -14.67 -47.93 28.02
C GLY A 225 -16.05 -47.98 27.36
N THR A 226 -17.06 -47.97 28.18
CA THR A 226 -18.48 -48.00 27.75
C THR A 226 -19.16 -46.65 27.70
N GLN A 227 -18.36 -45.55 27.80
CA GLN A 227 -18.88 -44.20 27.78
C GLN A 227 -19.65 -43.91 26.48
N THR A 228 -20.71 -43.13 26.62
CA THR A 228 -21.53 -42.62 25.53
C THR A 228 -21.43 -41.12 25.48
N LEU A 229 -21.91 -40.47 24.40
CA LEU A 229 -21.91 -39.01 24.26
C LEU A 229 -22.81 -38.31 25.29
N ASP A 230 -23.68 -39.05 25.98
CA ASP A 230 -24.57 -38.52 27.05
C ASP A 230 -23.92 -38.56 28.45
N ASP A 231 -22.70 -39.10 28.56
CA ASP A 231 -21.95 -39.12 29.83
C ASP A 231 -21.30 -37.76 30.13
N THR A 232 -20.83 -37.63 31.37
CA THR A 232 -20.13 -36.42 31.81
C THR A 232 -18.68 -36.44 31.28
N TYR A 233 -18.29 -35.34 30.60
CA TYR A 233 -16.93 -35.13 30.10
C TYR A 233 -16.25 -33.98 30.82
N ILE A 234 -14.94 -34.09 30.98
CA ILE A 234 -14.07 -32.97 31.31
C ILE A 234 -13.39 -32.55 30.06
N VAL A 235 -13.65 -31.30 29.62
CA VAL A 235 -13.00 -30.70 28.46
C VAL A 235 -11.97 -29.70 29.01
N PHE A 236 -10.73 -29.83 28.58
CA PHE A 236 -9.68 -28.92 29.02
C PHE A 236 -8.78 -28.58 27.82
N ASP A 237 -8.15 -27.44 27.93
CA ASP A 237 -7.12 -26.97 27.03
C ASP A 237 -5.89 -26.61 27.83
N ILE A 238 -4.73 -26.46 27.18
CA ILE A 238 -3.48 -26.12 27.85
C ILE A 238 -2.74 -25.02 27.10
N GLU A 239 -2.24 -24.05 27.85
CA GLU A 239 -1.27 -23.07 27.36
C GLU A 239 0.14 -23.53 27.71
N THR A 240 1.07 -23.39 26.76
CA THR A 240 2.44 -23.90 26.91
C THR A 240 3.49 -22.90 26.47
N THR A 241 4.75 -23.10 26.85
CA THR A 241 5.88 -22.27 26.40
C THR A 241 6.31 -22.57 24.96
N GLY A 242 5.72 -23.57 24.30
CA GLY A 242 5.98 -23.97 22.92
C GLY A 242 5.38 -25.35 22.62
N PHE A 243 5.66 -25.91 21.46
CA PHE A 243 5.01 -27.13 20.94
C PHE A 243 5.70 -28.44 21.31
N SER A 244 6.82 -28.43 22.01
CA SER A 244 7.57 -29.65 22.34
C SER A 244 7.13 -30.25 23.67
N ALA A 245 6.42 -31.37 23.62
CA ALA A 245 6.02 -32.12 24.84
C ALA A 245 7.20 -32.54 25.75
N ILE A 246 8.44 -32.53 25.25
CA ILE A 246 9.64 -32.91 26.00
C ILE A 246 10.33 -31.68 26.62
N ARG A 247 10.34 -30.55 25.93
CA ARG A 247 11.15 -29.38 26.30
C ARG A 247 10.32 -28.23 26.85
N ASP A 248 9.07 -28.12 26.41
CA ASP A 248 8.20 -27.02 26.79
C ASP A 248 7.38 -27.37 28.04
N LYS A 249 6.89 -26.34 28.70
CA LYS A 249 6.16 -26.45 29.96
C LYS A 249 4.72 -25.98 29.80
N ILE A 250 3.82 -26.60 30.52
CA ILE A 250 2.45 -26.12 30.66
C ILE A 250 2.48 -24.88 31.55
N ILE A 251 1.83 -23.82 31.12
CA ILE A 251 1.70 -22.54 31.84
C ILE A 251 0.30 -22.44 32.46
N GLU A 252 -0.73 -22.89 31.73
CA GLU A 252 -2.14 -22.83 32.15
C GLU A 252 -2.87 -24.07 31.65
N ILE A 253 -3.92 -24.48 32.43
CA ILE A 253 -4.82 -25.60 32.09
C ILE A 253 -6.26 -25.12 32.24
#